data_4092314d29e70c76d8e884c2dd3bf770
#
_entry.id   4092314d29e70c76d8e884c2dd3bf770
#
_cell.length_a   1.000
_cell.length_b   1.000
_cell.length_c   1.000
_cell.angle_alpha   90.00
_cell.angle_beta   90.00
_cell.angle_gamma   90.00
#
_symmetry.space_group_name_H-M   'P 1'
#
loop_
_entity.id
_entity.type
_entity.pdbx_description
1 polymer ?
#
loop_
_entity_poly.entity_id
_entity_poly.type
_entity_poly.pdbx_seq_one_letter_code
_entity_poly.pdbx_strand_id
1 'polypeptide(L)'
;EIMPSLVGSEMCIRDRILAASFLADNMGWMILTGSMVYALATLLLCIPLMKQLRKIEAVYEAKRELNDNADDDRHWIWGIFYYNPADRHSMVPKKVGMGTTMNLATPVGKGSAILGAVVLMVTIPAMCIWLILDEFTPIRLAVEDEILYAKHLNVDYEIQVEDIEHVEKITELPSWSKSSGTAMDTLEKGTFFIRNVGKCEVFLNPENTEFLHFSADGTDYYMSGSDDEQTEEIYQIIQNRE
;
A
#
# COMPACT_ATOMS: atom_id res chain seq x y z
N GLU A 1 -13.15 47.00 15.59
CA GLU A 1 -11.89 46.40 16.06
C GLU A 1 -12.03 44.90 16.32
N ILE A 2 -12.48 44.12 15.32
CA ILE A 2 -12.52 42.65 15.39
C ILE A 2 -12.20 42.11 13.97
N MET A 3 -10.94 42.22 13.52
CA MET A 3 -10.55 41.61 12.24
C MET A 3 -9.06 41.18 12.11
N PRO A 4 -8.33 40.76 13.14
CA PRO A 4 -7.06 40.10 12.90
C PRO A 4 -7.07 38.58 13.14
N SER A 5 -8.14 37.98 13.72
CA SER A 5 -8.13 36.56 14.10
C SER A 5 -8.60 35.60 12.99
N LEU A 6 -9.37 36.06 12.02
CA LEU A 6 -9.87 35.24 10.93
C LEU A 6 -8.78 34.99 9.86
N VAL A 7 -7.99 36.01 9.54
CA VAL A 7 -6.91 35.88 8.54
C VAL A 7 -5.81 34.89 8.97
N GLY A 8 -5.57 34.77 10.28
CA GLY A 8 -4.59 33.81 10.82
C GLY A 8 -5.07 32.35 10.80
N SER A 9 -6.37 32.12 10.91
CA SER A 9 -6.94 30.75 10.86
C SER A 9 -7.05 30.23 9.43
N GLU A 10 -7.41 31.08 8.47
CA GLU A 10 -7.47 30.69 7.05
C GLU A 10 -6.07 30.40 6.49
N MET A 11 -5.05 31.17 6.88
CA MET A 11 -3.67 30.90 6.45
C MET A 11 -3.15 29.57 7.01
N CYS A 12 -3.53 29.22 8.25
CA CYS A 12 -3.12 27.97 8.87
C CYS A 12 -3.84 26.74 8.28
N ILE A 13 -5.08 26.88 7.84
CA ILE A 13 -5.86 25.84 7.16
C ILE A 13 -5.33 25.62 5.74
N ARG A 14 -5.07 26.69 5.01
CA ARG A 14 -4.50 26.64 3.67
C ARG A 14 -3.09 26.02 3.63
N ASP A 15 -2.25 26.33 4.63
CA ASP A 15 -0.93 25.70 4.75
C ASP A 15 -1.02 24.20 5.12
N ARG A 16 -2.05 23.79 5.87
CA ARG A 16 -2.32 22.39 6.17
C ARG A 16 -2.86 21.63 4.95
N ILE A 17 -3.72 22.25 4.16
CA ILE A 17 -4.25 21.68 2.92
C ILE A 17 -3.14 21.52 1.90
N LEU A 18 -2.30 22.55 1.71
CA LEU A 18 -1.12 22.48 0.82
C LEU A 18 -0.11 21.44 1.28
N ALA A 19 0.09 21.27 2.58
CA ALA A 19 0.95 20.22 3.11
C ALA A 19 0.33 18.81 2.92
N ALA A 20 -0.98 18.68 3.07
CA ALA A 20 -1.69 17.42 2.86
C ALA A 20 -1.73 17.03 1.38
N SER A 21 -1.99 17.96 0.46
CA SER A 21 -1.94 17.70 -0.99
C SER A 21 -0.51 17.38 -1.45
N PHE A 22 0.50 18.10 -0.95
CA PHE A 22 1.91 17.79 -1.25
C PHE A 22 2.32 16.41 -0.73
N LEU A 23 1.80 15.99 0.43
CA LEU A 23 2.02 14.64 0.96
C LEU A 23 1.27 13.58 0.17
N ALA A 24 0.05 13.85 -0.28
CA ALA A 24 -0.74 12.92 -1.09
C ALA A 24 -0.13 12.73 -2.49
N ASP A 25 0.23 13.80 -3.19
CA ASP A 25 0.89 13.73 -4.50
C ASP A 25 2.27 13.03 -4.46
N ASN A 26 2.96 13.12 -3.32
CA ASN A 26 4.27 12.50 -3.15
C ASN A 26 4.21 11.15 -2.42
N MET A 27 3.04 10.67 -1.98
CA MET A 27 2.94 9.44 -1.20
C MET A 27 3.45 8.23 -1.97
N GLY A 28 3.20 8.14 -3.27
CA GLY A 28 3.76 7.08 -4.14
C GLY A 28 5.30 7.11 -4.16
N TRP A 29 5.89 8.29 -4.31
CA TRP A 29 7.34 8.48 -4.25
C TRP A 29 7.92 8.26 -2.86
N MET A 30 7.21 8.63 -1.80
CA MET A 30 7.61 8.39 -0.42
C MET A 30 7.60 6.90 -0.08
N ILE A 31 6.61 6.14 -0.55
CA ILE A 31 6.56 4.69 -0.40
C ILE A 31 7.70 4.02 -1.17
N LEU A 32 7.94 4.44 -2.42
CA LEU A 32 9.05 3.92 -3.23
C LEU A 32 10.42 4.25 -2.62
N THR A 33 10.64 5.49 -2.22
CA THR A 33 11.90 5.90 -1.58
C THR A 33 12.06 5.25 -0.21
N GLY A 34 11.01 5.16 0.58
CA GLY A 34 10.99 4.47 1.87
C GLY A 34 11.29 2.98 1.74
N SER A 35 10.70 2.30 0.77
CA SER A 35 10.97 0.89 0.47
C SER A 35 12.39 0.66 -0.04
N MET A 36 12.93 1.55 -0.87
CA MET A 36 14.33 1.50 -1.30
C MET A 36 15.31 1.74 -0.15
N VAL A 37 15.05 2.73 0.70
CA VAL A 37 15.86 2.99 1.90
C VAL A 37 15.82 1.81 2.86
N TYR A 38 14.64 1.23 3.07
CA TYR A 38 14.48 0.03 3.90
C TYR A 38 15.23 -1.18 3.31
N ALA A 39 15.14 -1.42 2.00
CA ALA A 39 15.86 -2.47 1.32
C ALA A 39 17.38 -2.27 1.40
N LEU A 40 17.85 -1.02 1.23
CA LEU A 40 19.26 -0.68 1.35
C LEU A 40 19.76 -0.84 2.79
N ALA A 41 18.98 -0.39 3.78
CA ALA A 41 19.31 -0.55 5.19
C ALA A 41 19.38 -2.03 5.61
N THR A 42 18.42 -2.84 5.15
CA THR A 42 18.47 -4.31 5.37
C THR A 42 19.66 -4.96 4.70
N LEU A 43 20.00 -4.58 3.48
CA LEU A 43 21.24 -5.04 2.81
C LEU A 43 22.49 -4.65 3.59
N LEU A 44 22.59 -3.39 4.02
CA LEU A 44 23.73 -2.89 4.81
C LEU A 44 23.85 -3.58 6.18
N LEU A 45 22.75 -3.97 6.81
CA LEU A 45 22.74 -4.75 8.04
C LEU A 45 23.08 -6.23 7.79
N CYS A 46 22.63 -6.79 6.68
CA CYS A 46 22.93 -8.19 6.32
C CYS A 46 24.41 -8.42 5.98
N ILE A 47 25.10 -7.45 5.35
CA ILE A 47 26.51 -7.58 4.97
C ILE A 47 27.43 -7.86 6.17
N PRO A 48 27.43 -7.06 7.27
CA PRO A 48 28.27 -7.34 8.42
C PRO A 48 27.87 -8.62 9.15
N LEU A 49 26.57 -8.94 9.23
CA LEU A 49 26.07 -10.20 9.80
C LEU A 49 26.60 -11.39 9.00
N MET A 50 26.53 -11.34 7.68
CA MET A 50 27.07 -12.39 6.80
C MET A 50 28.57 -12.53 6.95
N LYS A 51 29.32 -11.41 7.09
CA LYS A 51 30.76 -11.44 7.34
C LYS A 51 31.10 -12.04 8.70
N GLN A 52 30.33 -11.74 9.74
CA GLN A 52 30.52 -12.35 11.06
C GLN A 52 30.21 -13.85 11.05
N LEU A 53 29.08 -14.24 10.41
CA LEU A 53 28.71 -15.65 10.25
C LEU A 53 29.80 -16.43 9.49
N ARG A 54 30.34 -15.89 8.38
CA ARG A 54 31.44 -16.51 7.64
C ARG A 54 32.72 -16.64 8.47
N LYS A 55 33.03 -15.66 9.33
CA LYS A 55 34.18 -15.77 10.23
C LYS A 55 34.00 -16.88 11.29
N ILE A 56 32.77 -16.97 11.83
CA ILE A 56 32.43 -18.05 12.77
C ILE A 56 32.48 -19.39 12.07
N GLU A 57 31.97 -19.51 10.87
CA GLU A 57 31.98 -20.70 10.04
C GLU A 57 33.41 -21.14 9.73
N ALA A 58 34.30 -20.24 9.30
CA ALA A 58 35.70 -20.52 9.00
C ALA A 58 36.46 -21.03 10.24
N VAL A 59 36.14 -20.51 11.45
CA VAL A 59 36.76 -21.02 12.72
C VAL A 59 36.28 -22.43 13.04
N TYR A 60 35.01 -22.73 12.72
CA TYR A 60 34.45 -24.08 12.93
C TYR A 60 34.91 -25.08 11.86
N GLU A 61 35.05 -24.67 10.59
CA GLU A 61 35.60 -25.51 9.53
C GLU A 61 37.05 -25.91 9.79
N ALA A 62 37.85 -25.02 10.33
CA ALA A 62 39.23 -25.31 10.72
C ALA A 62 39.36 -26.36 11.83
N LYS A 63 38.30 -26.66 12.57
CA LYS A 63 38.24 -27.70 13.62
C LYS A 63 37.50 -28.96 13.19
N ARG A 64 37.12 -29.07 11.93
CA ARG A 64 36.26 -30.15 11.42
C ARG A 64 37.14 -31.30 10.88
N GLU A 65 37.00 -32.47 11.48
CA GLU A 65 37.14 -33.73 10.78
C GLU A 65 35.85 -33.94 9.99
N LEU A 66 35.96 -34.15 8.69
CA LEU A 66 34.88 -34.34 7.74
C LEU A 66 33.92 -35.42 8.22
N ASN A 67 32.80 -35.01 8.73
CA ASN A 67 31.67 -35.89 9.02
C ASN A 67 30.70 -35.78 7.85
N ASP A 68 30.71 -36.79 7.02
CA ASP A 68 30.04 -36.90 5.69
C ASP A 68 28.52 -37.06 5.80
N ASN A 69 27.91 -36.54 6.86
CA ASN A 69 26.50 -36.79 7.22
C ASN A 69 25.50 -35.76 6.68
N ALA A 70 25.94 -34.81 5.85
CA ALA A 70 25.02 -33.79 5.29
C ALA A 70 24.05 -34.38 4.23
N ASP A 71 24.38 -35.55 3.70
CA ASP A 71 23.59 -36.24 2.65
C ASP A 71 22.58 -37.26 3.21
N ASP A 72 22.46 -37.38 4.53
CA ASP A 72 21.52 -38.30 5.15
C ASP A 72 20.08 -37.71 5.11
N ASP A 73 19.23 -38.33 4.33
CA ASP A 73 17.81 -37.99 4.13
C ASP A 73 17.01 -37.82 5.44
N ARG A 74 17.46 -38.47 6.52
CA ARG A 74 16.84 -38.38 7.85
C ARG A 74 16.87 -36.99 8.46
N HIS A 75 17.81 -36.14 8.04
CA HIS A 75 17.95 -34.77 8.54
C HIS A 75 17.19 -33.74 7.72
N TRP A 76 16.53 -34.15 6.61
CA TRP A 76 15.76 -33.29 5.74
C TRP A 76 14.27 -33.45 5.95
N ILE A 77 13.63 -32.41 6.46
CA ILE A 77 12.19 -32.34 6.59
C ILE A 77 11.60 -31.86 5.26
N TRP A 78 10.78 -32.70 4.62
CA TRP A 78 10.19 -32.46 3.28
C TRP A 78 11.20 -32.15 2.18
N GLY A 79 12.49 -32.47 2.38
CA GLY A 79 13.56 -32.14 1.45
C GLY A 79 13.91 -30.65 1.35
N ILE A 80 13.31 -29.80 2.17
CA ILE A 80 13.47 -28.33 2.13
C ILE A 80 14.19 -27.83 3.38
N PHE A 81 13.78 -28.29 4.55
CA PHE A 81 14.32 -27.84 5.83
C PHE A 81 15.33 -28.82 6.38
N TYR A 82 16.50 -28.34 6.75
CA TYR A 82 17.52 -29.13 7.36
C TYR A 82 17.50 -29.01 8.89
N TYR A 83 17.48 -30.14 9.59
CA TYR A 83 17.51 -30.22 11.03
C TYR A 83 18.46 -31.31 11.50
N ASN A 84 19.66 -30.93 11.94
CA ASN A 84 20.64 -31.86 12.48
C ASN A 84 21.31 -31.28 13.73
N PRO A 85 20.99 -31.79 14.93
CA PRO A 85 21.60 -31.31 16.18
C PRO A 85 23.08 -31.66 16.30
N ALA A 86 23.56 -32.70 15.59
CA ALA A 86 24.94 -33.09 15.60
C ALA A 86 25.82 -32.21 14.68
N ASP A 87 25.21 -31.55 13.68
CA ASP A 87 25.86 -30.62 12.81
C ASP A 87 25.84 -29.21 13.39
N ARG A 88 26.99 -28.65 13.69
CA ARG A 88 27.14 -27.30 14.26
C ARG A 88 27.11 -26.18 13.22
N HIS A 89 27.05 -26.50 11.93
CA HIS A 89 26.98 -25.50 10.90
C HIS A 89 25.60 -24.87 10.89
N SER A 90 25.57 -23.55 10.88
CA SER A 90 24.32 -22.80 10.77
C SER A 90 23.77 -22.78 9.35
N MET A 91 24.64 -22.95 8.36
CA MET A 91 24.28 -23.01 6.93
C MET A 91 24.83 -24.29 6.31
N VAL A 92 24.01 -24.98 5.55
CA VAL A 92 24.36 -26.19 4.80
C VAL A 92 23.91 -26.06 3.34
N PRO A 93 24.57 -26.74 2.38
CA PRO A 93 24.10 -26.78 1.01
C PRO A 93 22.66 -27.31 0.93
N LYS A 94 21.87 -26.76 0.05
CA LYS A 94 20.52 -27.28 -0.22
C LYS A 94 20.59 -28.69 -0.79
N LYS A 95 19.65 -29.54 -0.42
CA LYS A 95 19.54 -30.90 -0.98
C LYS A 95 19.18 -30.87 -2.47
N VAL A 96 18.31 -29.94 -2.86
CA VAL A 96 17.85 -29.79 -4.23
C VAL A 96 18.05 -28.33 -4.66
N GLY A 97 18.64 -28.14 -5.82
CA GLY A 97 18.94 -26.82 -6.37
C GLY A 97 20.26 -26.22 -5.85
N MET A 98 20.54 -24.99 -6.30
CA MET A 98 21.72 -24.25 -5.88
C MET A 98 21.47 -23.39 -4.64
N GLY A 99 22.49 -23.18 -3.81
CA GLY A 99 22.45 -22.30 -2.64
C GLY A 99 22.53 -23.05 -1.32
N THR A 100 22.31 -22.33 -0.23
CA THR A 100 22.39 -22.85 1.14
C THR A 100 21.03 -22.72 1.84
N THR A 101 20.83 -23.57 2.86
CA THR A 101 19.70 -23.47 3.79
C THR A 101 20.25 -23.40 5.22
N MET A 102 19.40 -23.04 6.16
CA MET A 102 19.77 -22.95 7.57
C MET A 102 19.51 -24.27 8.29
N ASN A 103 20.45 -24.65 9.17
CA ASN A 103 20.23 -25.76 10.10
C ASN A 103 19.33 -25.30 11.25
N LEU A 104 18.08 -25.74 11.24
CA LEU A 104 17.08 -25.38 12.23
C LEU A 104 17.39 -25.95 13.64
N ALA A 105 18.37 -26.84 13.78
CA ALA A 105 18.82 -27.32 15.08
C ALA A 105 19.72 -26.31 15.80
N THR A 106 20.38 -25.41 15.06
CA THR A 106 21.27 -24.38 15.63
C THR A 106 20.48 -23.19 16.22
N PRO A 107 21.03 -22.49 17.21
CA PRO A 107 20.38 -21.29 17.77
C PRO A 107 20.07 -20.22 16.70
N VAL A 108 20.98 -20.02 15.75
CA VAL A 108 20.81 -19.05 14.64
C VAL A 108 19.71 -19.51 13.70
N GLY A 109 19.70 -20.79 13.32
CA GLY A 109 18.66 -21.35 12.46
C GLY A 109 17.28 -21.32 13.11
N LYS A 110 17.17 -21.66 14.41
CA LYS A 110 15.92 -21.51 15.16
C LYS A 110 15.44 -20.06 15.23
N GLY A 111 16.34 -19.16 15.59
CA GLY A 111 16.02 -17.74 15.71
C GLY A 111 15.51 -17.15 14.39
N SER A 112 16.19 -17.44 13.28
CA SER A 112 15.76 -16.98 11.97
C SER A 112 14.47 -17.62 11.48
N ALA A 113 14.23 -18.91 11.77
CA ALA A 113 12.96 -19.56 11.44
C ALA A 113 11.79 -18.97 12.24
N ILE A 114 11.98 -18.74 13.55
CA ILE A 114 10.97 -18.12 14.40
C ILE A 114 10.69 -16.69 13.92
N LEU A 115 11.73 -15.90 13.67
CA LEU A 115 11.57 -14.53 13.15
C LEU A 115 10.81 -14.52 11.83
N GLY A 116 11.19 -15.36 10.88
CA GLY A 116 10.50 -15.49 9.59
C GLY A 116 9.04 -15.90 9.75
N ALA A 117 8.75 -16.87 10.63
CA ALA A 117 7.39 -17.28 10.92
C ALA A 117 6.56 -16.16 11.55
N VAL A 118 7.11 -15.40 12.50
CA VAL A 118 6.44 -14.26 13.15
C VAL A 118 6.16 -13.17 12.12
N VAL A 119 7.13 -12.83 11.28
CA VAL A 119 6.93 -11.84 10.22
C VAL A 119 5.80 -12.25 9.29
N LEU A 120 5.80 -13.49 8.81
CA LEU A 120 4.73 -13.99 7.94
C LEU A 120 3.37 -14.04 8.63
N MET A 121 3.33 -14.48 9.91
CA MET A 121 2.09 -14.51 10.69
C MET A 121 1.49 -13.13 10.96
N VAL A 122 2.31 -12.09 11.00
CA VAL A 122 1.82 -10.73 11.22
C VAL A 122 1.50 -10.03 9.89
N THR A 123 2.40 -10.13 8.91
CA THR A 123 2.24 -9.39 7.66
C THR A 123 1.11 -9.90 6.79
N ILE A 124 0.93 -11.23 6.69
CA ILE A 124 -0.13 -11.79 5.84
C ILE A 124 -1.53 -11.43 6.36
N PRO A 125 -1.88 -11.68 7.65
CA PRO A 125 -3.18 -11.26 8.16
C PRO A 125 -3.38 -9.74 8.12
N ALA A 126 -2.36 -8.94 8.40
CA ALA A 126 -2.46 -7.49 8.32
C ALA A 126 -2.78 -7.01 6.90
N MET A 127 -2.10 -7.57 5.88
CA MET A 127 -2.43 -7.30 4.47
C MET A 127 -3.85 -7.74 4.11
N CYS A 128 -4.26 -8.95 4.53
CA CYS A 128 -5.61 -9.45 4.26
C CYS A 128 -6.68 -8.54 4.91
N ILE A 129 -6.48 -8.15 6.17
CA ILE A 129 -7.40 -7.23 6.87
C ILE A 129 -7.46 -5.89 6.14
N TRP A 130 -6.32 -5.36 5.75
CA TRP A 130 -6.27 -4.08 5.04
C TRP A 130 -7.00 -4.13 3.69
N LEU A 131 -6.78 -5.18 2.89
CA LEU A 131 -7.48 -5.40 1.63
C LEU A 131 -9.00 -5.57 1.82
N ILE A 132 -9.42 -6.31 2.87
CA ILE A 132 -10.84 -6.47 3.21
C ILE A 132 -11.45 -5.13 3.60
N LEU A 133 -10.76 -4.32 4.40
CA LEU A 133 -11.24 -3.00 4.78
C LEU A 133 -11.33 -2.06 3.57
N ASP A 134 -10.36 -2.12 2.67
CA ASP A 134 -10.33 -1.29 1.46
C ASP A 134 -11.46 -1.68 0.49
N GLU A 135 -11.76 -2.97 0.32
CA GLU A 135 -12.81 -3.47 -0.57
C GLU A 135 -14.23 -3.29 -0.01
N PHE A 136 -14.42 -3.58 1.28
CA PHE A 136 -15.77 -3.66 1.86
C PHE A 136 -16.20 -2.41 2.64
N THR A 137 -15.36 -1.40 2.75
CA THR A 137 -15.78 -0.11 3.31
C THR A 137 -16.49 0.70 2.22
N PRO A 138 -17.76 1.11 2.43
CA PRO A 138 -18.47 1.88 1.43
C PRO A 138 -17.83 3.26 1.28
N ILE A 139 -17.74 3.71 0.05
CA ILE A 139 -17.42 5.10 -0.27
C ILE A 139 -18.58 6.00 0.13
N ARG A 140 -18.31 7.27 0.39
CA ARG A 140 -19.33 8.27 0.73
C ARG A 140 -18.99 9.60 0.10
N LEU A 141 -19.96 10.19 -0.54
CA LEU A 141 -19.96 11.59 -0.92
C LEU A 141 -20.81 12.38 0.09
N ALA A 142 -20.36 13.55 0.48
CA ALA A 142 -21.12 14.46 1.33
C ALA A 142 -20.79 15.90 0.95
N VAL A 143 -21.79 16.78 0.97
CA VAL A 143 -21.58 18.21 0.82
C VAL A 143 -21.84 18.88 2.17
N GLU A 144 -20.78 19.42 2.77
CA GLU A 144 -20.80 20.12 4.06
C GLU A 144 -20.09 21.47 3.88
N ASP A 145 -20.70 22.55 4.36
CA ASP A 145 -20.12 23.91 4.31
C ASP A 145 -19.60 24.33 2.91
N GLU A 146 -20.35 24.00 1.86
CA GLU A 146 -20.01 24.26 0.45
C GLU A 146 -18.79 23.50 -0.08
N ILE A 147 -18.39 22.44 0.60
CA ILE A 147 -17.30 21.55 0.19
C ILE A 147 -17.88 20.16 -0.08
N LEU A 148 -17.58 19.63 -1.26
CA LEU A 148 -17.81 18.23 -1.60
C LEU A 148 -16.69 17.36 -1.02
N TYR A 149 -17.04 16.52 -0.09
CA TYR A 149 -16.13 15.52 0.50
C TYR A 149 -16.34 14.15 -0.13
N ALA A 150 -15.28 13.56 -0.61
CA ALA A 150 -15.24 12.16 -1.00
C ALA A 150 -14.44 11.37 0.06
N LYS A 151 -15.10 10.46 0.76
CA LYS A 151 -14.55 9.76 1.94
C LYS A 151 -14.59 8.25 1.74
N HIS A 152 -13.41 7.62 1.88
CA HIS A 152 -13.27 6.17 1.97
C HIS A 152 -12.14 5.85 2.96
N LEU A 153 -12.47 5.26 4.11
CA LEU A 153 -11.58 5.11 5.27
C LEU A 153 -11.06 6.45 5.82
N ASN A 154 -10.60 7.33 4.95
CA ASN A 154 -10.18 8.70 5.21
C ASN A 154 -10.89 9.66 4.24
N VAL A 155 -10.63 10.95 4.35
CA VAL A 155 -11.01 11.93 3.33
C VAL A 155 -10.01 11.80 2.18
N ASP A 156 -10.49 11.44 1.00
CA ASP A 156 -9.67 11.30 -0.20
C ASP A 156 -9.69 12.60 -1.04
N TYR A 157 -10.86 13.27 -1.14
CA TYR A 157 -10.99 14.53 -1.89
C TYR A 157 -11.83 15.54 -1.11
N GLU A 158 -11.44 16.81 -1.22
CA GLU A 158 -12.13 17.99 -0.73
C GLU A 158 -12.21 19.00 -1.87
N ILE A 159 -13.40 19.25 -2.41
CA ILE A 159 -13.61 20.08 -3.60
C ILE A 159 -14.60 21.16 -3.23
N GLN A 160 -14.26 22.44 -3.46
CA GLN A 160 -15.20 23.54 -3.28
C GLN A 160 -16.30 23.43 -4.32
N VAL A 161 -17.56 23.53 -3.89
CA VAL A 161 -18.70 23.43 -4.82
C VAL A 161 -18.70 24.56 -5.82
N GLU A 162 -18.17 25.73 -5.44
CA GLU A 162 -18.02 26.90 -6.34
C GLU A 162 -17.02 26.69 -7.48
N ASP A 163 -16.05 25.76 -7.32
CA ASP A 163 -15.06 25.43 -8.33
C ASP A 163 -15.53 24.32 -9.29
N ILE A 164 -16.70 23.73 -9.02
CA ILE A 164 -17.27 22.68 -9.85
C ILE A 164 -17.89 23.29 -11.10
N GLU A 165 -17.40 22.87 -12.24
CA GLU A 165 -17.91 23.28 -13.55
C GLU A 165 -18.57 22.07 -14.25
N HIS A 166 -19.68 22.31 -14.92
CA HIS A 166 -20.35 21.35 -15.82
C HIS A 166 -20.64 19.99 -15.19
N VAL A 167 -21.33 19.98 -14.02
CA VAL A 167 -21.73 18.71 -13.43
C VAL A 167 -22.76 18.00 -14.32
N GLU A 168 -22.46 16.78 -14.69
CA GLU A 168 -23.36 15.92 -15.44
C GLU A 168 -23.46 14.53 -14.81
N LYS A 169 -24.63 13.91 -14.96
CA LYS A 169 -24.83 12.53 -14.55
C LYS A 169 -24.66 11.62 -15.75
N ILE A 170 -23.79 10.64 -15.63
CA ILE A 170 -23.48 9.67 -16.67
C ILE A 170 -23.80 8.25 -16.22
N THR A 171 -24.15 7.38 -17.15
CA THR A 171 -24.45 5.96 -16.89
C THR A 171 -23.41 5.02 -17.48
N GLU A 172 -22.54 5.53 -18.34
CA GLU A 172 -21.48 4.77 -18.96
C GLU A 172 -20.13 5.39 -18.63
N LEU A 173 -19.24 4.61 -18.03
CA LEU A 173 -17.90 5.06 -17.72
C LEU A 173 -16.99 4.97 -18.96
N PRO A 174 -16.11 5.96 -19.18
CA PRO A 174 -15.16 5.90 -20.26
C PRO A 174 -14.15 4.77 -20.05
N SER A 175 -13.58 4.29 -21.14
CA SER A 175 -12.49 3.32 -21.06
C SER A 175 -11.22 4.02 -20.62
N TRP A 176 -10.77 3.71 -19.41
CA TRP A 176 -9.56 4.27 -18.83
C TRP A 176 -8.51 3.21 -18.47
N SER A 177 -7.32 3.66 -18.16
CA SER A 177 -6.24 2.86 -17.58
C SER A 177 -5.79 3.48 -16.27
N LYS A 178 -5.64 2.66 -15.24
CA LYS A 178 -5.15 3.11 -13.93
C LYS A 178 -3.69 3.56 -14.03
N SER A 179 -3.44 4.80 -13.63
CA SER A 179 -2.10 5.36 -13.47
C SER A 179 -1.59 5.17 -12.04
N SER A 180 -2.41 5.52 -11.05
CA SER A 180 -2.09 5.39 -9.63
C SER A 180 -3.39 5.25 -8.84
N GLY A 181 -3.40 4.43 -7.80
CA GLY A 181 -4.58 4.25 -6.94
C GLY A 181 -5.04 2.81 -6.85
N THR A 182 -6.30 2.60 -6.46
CA THR A 182 -6.94 1.30 -6.28
C THR A 182 -7.98 1.08 -7.39
N ALA A 183 -8.08 -0.15 -7.90
CA ALA A 183 -9.16 -0.60 -8.77
C ALA A 183 -9.52 -2.02 -8.35
N MET A 184 -10.67 -2.16 -7.75
CA MET A 184 -11.28 -3.38 -7.20
C MET A 184 -12.71 -3.49 -7.76
N ASP A 185 -13.42 -4.55 -7.43
CA ASP A 185 -14.77 -4.76 -7.94
C ASP A 185 -15.77 -3.73 -7.40
N THR A 186 -15.59 -3.29 -6.14
CA THR A 186 -16.48 -2.33 -5.46
C THR A 186 -15.88 -0.95 -5.27
N LEU A 187 -14.61 -0.75 -5.68
CA LEU A 187 -13.90 0.51 -5.45
C LEU A 187 -12.91 0.83 -6.57
N GLU A 188 -13.13 1.93 -7.23
CA GLU A 188 -12.11 2.59 -8.06
C GLU A 188 -11.81 3.97 -7.50
N LYS A 189 -10.54 4.21 -7.10
CA LYS A 189 -10.11 5.52 -6.63
C LYS A 189 -8.68 5.84 -6.99
N GLY A 190 -8.41 7.10 -7.29
CA GLY A 190 -7.10 7.65 -7.64
C GLY A 190 -7.04 8.20 -9.05
N THR A 191 -5.84 8.35 -9.58
CA THR A 191 -5.59 8.94 -10.89
C THR A 191 -5.67 7.89 -11.99
N PHE A 192 -6.51 8.15 -12.97
CA PHE A 192 -6.70 7.33 -14.17
C PHE A 192 -6.35 8.13 -15.42
N PHE A 193 -6.17 7.44 -16.52
CA PHE A 193 -5.86 8.04 -17.82
C PHE A 193 -6.88 7.60 -18.86
N ILE A 194 -7.59 8.58 -19.42
CA ILE A 194 -8.52 8.38 -20.52
C ILE A 194 -7.80 8.70 -21.83
N ARG A 195 -7.86 7.78 -22.80
CA ARG A 195 -7.29 8.02 -24.13
C ARG A 195 -7.96 9.24 -24.78
N ASN A 196 -7.16 10.21 -25.22
CA ASN A 196 -7.55 11.48 -25.85
C ASN A 196 -8.10 12.59 -24.92
N VAL A 197 -8.33 12.33 -23.65
CA VAL A 197 -8.74 13.35 -22.67
C VAL A 197 -7.56 13.70 -21.78
N GLY A 198 -6.90 12.71 -21.21
CA GLY A 198 -5.76 12.93 -20.31
C GLY A 198 -5.95 12.25 -18.96
N LYS A 199 -5.38 12.85 -17.94
CA LYS A 199 -5.52 12.40 -16.56
C LYS A 199 -6.86 12.87 -16.00
N CYS A 200 -7.50 11.98 -15.25
CA CYS A 200 -8.70 12.27 -14.48
C CYS A 200 -8.59 11.66 -13.08
N GLU A 201 -9.32 12.20 -12.14
CA GLU A 201 -9.45 11.67 -10.79
C GLU A 201 -10.74 10.87 -10.69
N VAL A 202 -10.63 9.64 -10.19
CA VAL A 202 -11.74 8.70 -10.10
C VAL A 202 -11.97 8.37 -8.64
N PHE A 203 -13.22 8.39 -8.21
CA PHE A 203 -13.65 7.98 -6.88
C PHE A 203 -15.08 7.45 -6.95
N LEU A 204 -15.22 6.17 -7.21
CA LEU A 204 -16.55 5.59 -7.46
C LEU A 204 -16.61 4.10 -7.08
N ASN A 205 -17.84 3.62 -6.93
CA ASN A 205 -18.15 2.19 -6.89
C ASN A 205 -18.55 1.75 -8.30
N PRO A 206 -17.78 0.87 -8.97
CA PRO A 206 -18.10 0.39 -10.32
C PRO A 206 -19.43 -0.38 -10.43
N GLU A 207 -19.97 -0.89 -9.33
CA GLU A 207 -21.26 -1.59 -9.31
C GLU A 207 -22.47 -0.64 -9.42
N ASN A 208 -22.26 0.68 -9.20
CA ASN A 208 -23.33 1.66 -9.40
C ASN A 208 -23.66 1.81 -10.88
N THR A 209 -24.88 2.30 -11.16
CA THR A 209 -25.34 2.56 -12.53
C THR A 209 -25.33 4.05 -12.89
N GLU A 210 -25.17 4.91 -11.90
CA GLU A 210 -25.13 6.36 -12.06
C GLU A 210 -23.84 6.94 -11.47
N PHE A 211 -23.21 7.83 -12.21
CA PHE A 211 -21.95 8.46 -11.83
C PHE A 211 -22.02 9.96 -12.10
N LEU A 212 -21.28 10.74 -11.33
CA LEU A 212 -21.06 12.16 -11.53
C LEU A 212 -19.79 12.39 -12.33
N HIS A 213 -19.90 13.16 -13.38
CA HIS A 213 -18.75 13.72 -14.10
C HIS A 213 -18.80 15.23 -13.98
N PHE A 214 -17.70 15.84 -13.59
CA PHE A 214 -17.55 17.28 -13.49
C PHE A 214 -16.08 17.67 -13.59
N SER A 215 -15.82 18.94 -13.88
CA SER A 215 -14.46 19.52 -13.84
C SER A 215 -14.36 20.47 -12.65
N ALA A 216 -13.22 20.46 -11.98
CA ALA A 216 -12.86 21.44 -10.96
C ALA A 216 -11.37 21.73 -11.04
N ASP A 217 -10.99 23.00 -11.01
CA ASP A 217 -9.58 23.44 -11.14
C ASP A 217 -8.85 22.85 -12.37
N GLY A 218 -9.58 22.65 -13.48
CA GLY A 218 -9.03 22.08 -14.72
C GLY A 218 -8.71 20.57 -14.63
N THR A 219 -9.24 19.87 -13.63
CA THR A 219 -9.16 18.42 -13.48
C THR A 219 -10.55 17.81 -13.65
N ASP A 220 -10.64 16.74 -14.44
CA ASP A 220 -11.88 15.96 -14.60
C ASP A 220 -12.01 14.96 -13.47
N TYR A 221 -13.18 14.93 -12.86
CA TYR A 221 -13.54 14.04 -11.77
C TYR A 221 -14.67 13.11 -12.19
N TYR A 222 -14.53 11.85 -11.86
CA TYR A 222 -15.56 10.81 -12.00
C TYR A 222 -15.84 10.24 -10.62
N MET A 223 -17.01 10.52 -10.08
CA MET A 223 -17.35 10.16 -8.71
C MET A 223 -18.70 9.44 -8.62
N SER A 224 -18.87 8.61 -7.60
CA SER A 224 -20.19 8.13 -7.18
C SER A 224 -20.29 8.06 -5.67
N GLY A 225 -21.52 8.05 -5.16
CA GLY A 225 -21.82 7.72 -3.77
C GLY A 225 -21.69 6.23 -3.49
N SER A 226 -22.09 5.83 -2.27
CA SER A 226 -22.20 4.42 -1.88
C SER A 226 -23.17 3.63 -2.77
N ASP A 227 -24.17 4.32 -3.29
CA ASP A 227 -25.23 3.82 -4.16
C ASP A 227 -25.74 4.92 -5.09
N ASP A 228 -26.64 4.55 -6.01
CA ASP A 228 -27.22 5.49 -6.98
C ASP A 228 -28.10 6.56 -6.30
N GLU A 229 -28.74 6.24 -5.16
CA GLU A 229 -29.57 7.20 -4.43
C GLU A 229 -28.72 8.33 -3.84
N GLN A 230 -27.59 8.00 -3.22
CA GLN A 230 -26.64 9.00 -2.72
C GLN A 230 -26.02 9.81 -3.87
N THR A 231 -25.71 9.16 -4.99
CA THR A 231 -25.17 9.83 -6.18
C THR A 231 -26.15 10.87 -6.72
N GLU A 232 -27.44 10.52 -6.81
CA GLU A 232 -28.51 11.45 -7.24
C GLU A 232 -28.69 12.58 -6.24
N GLU A 233 -28.68 12.30 -4.93
CA GLU A 233 -28.80 13.33 -3.89
C GLU A 233 -27.70 14.39 -4.04
N ILE A 234 -26.46 13.97 -4.18
CA ILE A 234 -25.29 14.87 -4.35
C ILE A 234 -25.42 15.67 -5.65
N TYR A 235 -25.84 15.01 -6.75
CA TYR A 235 -26.07 15.70 -8.02
C TYR A 235 -27.08 16.84 -7.86
N GLN A 236 -28.22 16.59 -7.20
CA GLN A 236 -29.25 17.60 -6.98
C GLN A 236 -28.77 18.75 -6.09
N ILE A 237 -27.92 18.45 -5.07
CA ILE A 237 -27.35 19.49 -4.21
C ILE A 237 -26.44 20.40 -5.01
N ILE A 238 -25.57 19.86 -5.86
CA ILE A 238 -24.63 20.65 -6.66
C ILE A 238 -25.39 21.45 -7.72
N GLN A 239 -26.30 20.82 -8.46
CA GLN A 239 -27.09 21.48 -9.53
C GLN A 239 -27.97 22.63 -9.03
N ASN A 240 -28.54 22.54 -7.83
CA ASN A 240 -29.34 23.61 -7.25
C ASN A 240 -28.52 24.83 -6.81
N ARG A 241 -27.23 24.79 -6.88
CA ARG A 241 -26.31 25.88 -6.49
C ARG A 241 -25.67 26.59 -7.71
N GLU A 242 -25.72 25.97 -8.91
CA GLU A 242 -25.42 26.65 -10.18
C GLU A 242 -26.53 27.65 -10.54
#